data_cece1a5d3c17aee0d6835aee7fed9ff1
#
_entry.id   cece1a5d3c17aee0d6835aee7fed9ff1
#
_cell.length_a   1.000
_cell.length_b   1.000
_cell.length_c   1.000
_cell.angle_alpha   90.00
_cell.angle_beta   90.00
_cell.angle_gamma   90.00
#
_symmetry.space_group_name_H-M   'P 1'
#
loop_
_entity.id
_entity.type
_entity.pdbx_description
1 polymer ?
#
loop_
_entity_poly.entity_id
_entity_poly.type
_entity_poly.pdbx_seq_one_letter_code
_entity_poly.pdbx_strand_id
1 'polypeptide(L)'
;VFNRSYYEALVSDVRDGLCAAAELPQRYAAIAEFEQQMATRRIHPLKCYLQLSLAEQKQRLHSRLDHPEKRWKLTLGDLRDHRHFAEHQAQWADVLRRTHRDAAPWYVIPADHRWLRDLIVASLLARDFERLALSWPSGPAPFSHADLDGTP
;
A
#
# COMPACT_ATOMS: atom_id res chain seq x y z
N VAL A 1 -2.52 6.72 -4.72
CA VAL A 1 -2.67 5.59 -3.78
C VAL A 1 -2.47 4.31 -4.57
N PHE A 2 -1.57 3.43 -4.08
CA PHE A 2 -1.38 2.10 -4.61
C PHE A 2 -2.21 1.12 -3.78
N ASN A 3 -3.14 0.43 -4.41
CA ASN A 3 -3.75 -0.78 -3.85
C ASN A 3 -2.93 -1.96 -4.35
N ARG A 4 -2.18 -2.62 -3.49
CA ARG A 4 -0.96 -3.36 -3.77
C ARG A 4 0.11 -2.43 -4.34
N SER A 5 1.36 -2.73 -4.10
CA SER A 5 2.44 -1.85 -4.49
C SER A 5 3.52 -2.62 -5.24
N TYR A 6 4.53 -1.93 -5.68
CA TYR A 6 5.73 -2.53 -6.29
C TYR A 6 6.43 -3.57 -5.39
N TYR A 7 6.12 -3.62 -4.10
CA TYR A 7 6.61 -4.65 -3.17
C TYR A 7 6.03 -6.04 -3.43
N GLU A 8 4.91 -6.15 -4.15
CA GLU A 8 4.37 -7.45 -4.58
C GLU A 8 5.39 -8.22 -5.42
N ALA A 9 6.27 -7.52 -6.15
CA ALA A 9 7.37 -8.11 -6.89
C ALA A 9 8.35 -8.93 -6.03
N LEU A 10 8.37 -8.72 -4.72
CA LEU A 10 9.22 -9.46 -3.77
C LEU A 10 8.51 -10.65 -3.12
N VAL A 11 7.19 -10.70 -3.17
CA VAL A 11 6.37 -11.72 -2.50
C VAL A 11 5.52 -12.48 -3.51
N SER A 12 4.55 -11.81 -4.13
CA SER A 12 3.59 -12.47 -5.03
C SER A 12 4.23 -13.04 -6.27
N ASP A 13 5.16 -12.31 -6.91
CA ASP A 13 5.83 -12.78 -8.11
C ASP A 13 6.69 -14.04 -7.84
N VAL A 14 7.33 -14.09 -6.68
CA VAL A 14 8.11 -15.27 -6.26
C VAL A 14 7.19 -16.45 -6.00
N ARG A 15 6.12 -16.24 -5.27
CA ARG A 15 5.11 -17.26 -4.96
C ARG A 15 4.46 -17.84 -6.22
N ASP A 16 4.17 -16.97 -7.19
CA ASP A 16 3.49 -17.34 -8.43
C ASP A 16 4.46 -17.83 -9.52
N GLY A 17 5.77 -17.98 -9.17
CA GLY A 17 6.80 -18.49 -10.08
C GLY A 17 7.20 -17.52 -11.20
N LEU A 18 6.84 -16.25 -11.08
CA LEU A 18 7.16 -15.19 -12.05
C LEU A 18 8.56 -14.59 -11.84
N CYS A 19 9.20 -14.95 -10.73
CA CYS A 19 10.54 -14.49 -10.37
C CYS A 19 11.33 -15.63 -9.70
N ALA A 20 12.56 -15.86 -10.15
CA ALA A 20 13.46 -16.77 -9.48
C ALA A 20 14.02 -16.14 -8.19
N ALA A 21 14.26 -16.96 -7.15
CA ALA A 21 14.82 -16.47 -5.89
C ALA A 21 16.17 -15.77 -6.08
N ALA A 22 16.94 -16.15 -7.08
CA ALA A 22 18.22 -15.53 -7.43
C ALA A 22 18.09 -14.07 -7.92
N GLU A 23 16.91 -13.65 -8.39
CA GLU A 23 16.63 -12.28 -8.85
C GLU A 23 16.24 -11.32 -7.72
N LEU A 24 15.90 -11.86 -6.54
CA LEU A 24 15.43 -11.05 -5.42
C LEU A 24 16.40 -9.94 -5.00
N PRO A 25 17.73 -10.18 -4.89
CA PRO A 25 18.68 -9.11 -4.53
C PRO A 25 18.62 -7.91 -5.48
N GLN A 26 18.49 -8.16 -6.78
CA GLN A 26 18.38 -7.12 -7.80
C GLN A 26 17.06 -6.34 -7.65
N ARG A 27 15.94 -7.04 -7.38
CA ARG A 27 14.63 -6.40 -7.15
C ARG A 27 14.64 -5.53 -5.89
N TYR A 28 15.25 -5.99 -4.79
CA TYR A 28 15.44 -5.16 -3.59
C TYR A 28 16.25 -3.90 -3.89
N ALA A 29 17.33 -4.01 -4.66
CA ALA A 29 18.15 -2.86 -5.06
C ALA A 29 17.34 -1.87 -5.92
N ALA A 30 16.59 -2.35 -6.91
CA ALA A 30 15.75 -1.52 -7.76
C ALA A 30 14.67 -0.76 -6.97
N ILE A 31 14.03 -1.40 -5.99
CA ILE A 31 13.07 -0.75 -5.11
C ILE A 31 13.73 0.33 -4.26
N ALA A 32 14.90 0.04 -3.70
CA ALA A 32 15.63 1.01 -2.88
C ALA A 32 16.04 2.25 -3.72
N GLU A 33 16.51 2.05 -4.93
CA GLU A 33 16.84 3.12 -5.88
C GLU A 33 15.60 3.94 -6.25
N PHE A 34 14.49 3.28 -6.55
CA PHE A 34 13.22 3.94 -6.87
C PHE A 34 12.73 4.83 -5.71
N GLU A 35 12.77 4.33 -4.47
CA GLU A 35 12.39 5.13 -3.29
C GLU A 35 13.35 6.31 -3.06
N GLN A 36 14.64 6.14 -3.33
CA GLN A 36 15.60 7.24 -3.28
C GLN A 36 15.30 8.31 -4.34
N GLN A 37 14.95 7.89 -5.56
CA GLN A 37 14.54 8.83 -6.63
C GLN A 37 13.24 9.56 -6.27
N MET A 38 12.28 8.92 -5.60
CA MET A 38 11.09 9.59 -5.07
C MET A 38 11.48 10.70 -4.08
N ALA A 39 12.38 10.41 -3.15
CA ALA A 39 12.83 11.39 -2.15
C ALA A 39 13.49 12.61 -2.81
N THR A 40 14.32 12.43 -3.84
CA THR A 40 14.94 13.56 -4.59
C THR A 40 13.90 14.42 -5.31
N ARG A 41 12.74 13.83 -5.67
CA ARG A 41 11.63 14.53 -6.30
C ARG A 41 10.62 15.09 -5.30
N ARG A 42 10.93 15.08 -3.99
CA ARG A 42 10.05 15.50 -2.89
C ARG A 42 8.75 14.70 -2.83
N ILE A 43 8.78 13.44 -3.25
CA ILE A 43 7.66 12.52 -3.11
C ILE A 43 7.87 11.73 -1.82
N HIS A 44 6.95 11.82 -0.89
CA HIS A 44 7.01 11.16 0.41
C HIS A 44 6.10 9.93 0.42
N PRO A 45 6.64 8.70 0.31
CA PRO A 45 5.83 7.50 0.37
C PRO A 45 5.41 7.20 1.80
N LEU A 46 4.11 7.06 2.05
CA LEU A 46 3.56 6.49 3.27
C LEU A 46 3.29 5.00 3.03
N LYS A 47 4.10 4.13 3.67
CA LYS A 47 4.02 2.69 3.47
C LYS A 47 3.22 2.04 4.60
N CYS A 48 2.07 1.47 4.27
CA CYS A 48 1.18 0.81 5.23
C CYS A 48 1.08 -0.68 4.92
N TYR A 49 1.42 -1.53 5.88
CA TYR A 49 1.15 -2.95 5.83
C TYR A 49 -0.05 -3.27 6.71
N LEU A 50 -1.12 -3.76 6.09
CA LEU A 50 -2.36 -4.09 6.80
C LEU A 50 -2.27 -5.51 7.35
N GLN A 51 -1.99 -5.61 8.63
CA GLN A 51 -1.84 -6.88 9.33
C GLN A 51 -3.21 -7.46 9.66
N LEU A 52 -3.56 -8.56 9.01
CA LEU A 52 -4.78 -9.32 9.24
C LEU A 52 -4.45 -10.61 9.99
N SER A 53 -5.25 -10.99 10.98
CA SER A 53 -5.12 -12.28 11.62
C SER A 53 -5.65 -13.43 10.74
N LEU A 54 -5.14 -14.65 10.95
CA LEU A 54 -5.64 -15.84 10.26
C LEU A 54 -7.13 -16.07 10.53
N ALA A 55 -7.57 -15.82 11.76
CA ALA A 55 -8.96 -15.97 12.17
C ALA A 55 -9.88 -15.01 11.40
N GLU A 56 -9.52 -13.74 11.33
CA GLU A 56 -10.30 -12.74 10.60
C GLU A 56 -10.25 -12.99 9.09
N GLN A 57 -9.10 -13.41 8.52
CA GLN A 57 -9.03 -13.80 7.12
C GLN A 57 -10.03 -14.93 6.81
N LYS A 58 -10.04 -15.98 7.64
CA LYS A 58 -10.96 -17.11 7.52
C LYS A 58 -12.42 -16.66 7.57
N GLN A 59 -12.74 -15.81 8.53
CA GLN A 59 -14.10 -15.25 8.68
C GLN A 59 -14.53 -14.46 7.44
N ARG A 60 -13.64 -13.64 6.87
CA ARG A 60 -13.92 -12.89 5.64
C ARG A 60 -14.13 -13.79 4.43
N LEU A 61 -13.38 -14.89 4.32
CA LEU A 61 -13.55 -15.87 3.25
C LEU A 61 -14.91 -16.59 3.39
N HIS A 62 -15.28 -17.03 4.60
CA HIS A 62 -16.61 -17.59 4.86
C HIS A 62 -17.71 -16.60 4.50
N SER A 63 -17.62 -15.35 4.94
CA SER A 63 -18.60 -14.33 4.59
C SER A 63 -18.76 -14.13 3.08
N ARG A 64 -17.70 -14.31 2.29
CA ARG A 64 -17.80 -14.24 0.81
C ARG A 64 -18.49 -15.49 0.23
N LEU A 65 -18.29 -16.67 0.82
CA LEU A 65 -18.96 -17.92 0.41
C LEU A 65 -20.46 -17.87 0.70
N ASP A 66 -20.83 -17.30 1.86
CA ASP A 66 -22.22 -17.24 2.32
C ASP A 66 -23.07 -16.23 1.53
N HIS A 67 -22.43 -15.22 0.89
CA HIS A 67 -23.10 -14.16 0.16
C HIS A 67 -22.93 -14.35 -1.36
N PRO A 68 -23.98 -14.79 -2.09
CA PRO A 68 -23.89 -15.06 -3.53
C PRO A 68 -23.31 -13.87 -4.35
N GLU A 69 -23.69 -12.66 -3.99
CA GLU A 69 -23.23 -11.43 -4.64
C GLU A 69 -21.74 -11.09 -4.41
N LYS A 70 -21.07 -11.85 -3.55
CA LYS A 70 -19.62 -11.67 -3.25
C LYS A 70 -18.77 -12.83 -3.76
N ARG A 71 -19.38 -13.94 -4.18
CA ARG A 71 -18.66 -15.16 -4.59
C ARG A 71 -17.72 -14.94 -5.78
N TRP A 72 -18.08 -14.04 -6.69
CA TRP A 72 -17.26 -13.71 -7.85
C TRP A 72 -15.87 -13.13 -7.48
N LYS A 73 -15.68 -12.70 -6.24
CA LYS A 73 -14.40 -12.20 -5.71
C LYS A 73 -13.47 -13.31 -5.24
N LEU A 74 -13.99 -14.55 -5.11
CA LEU A 74 -13.20 -15.68 -4.63
C LEU A 74 -12.44 -16.34 -5.76
N THR A 75 -11.21 -16.71 -5.45
CA THR A 75 -10.31 -17.44 -6.36
C THR A 75 -9.70 -18.65 -5.64
N LEU A 76 -9.19 -19.60 -6.40
CA LEU A 76 -8.39 -20.69 -5.81
C LEU A 76 -7.10 -20.17 -5.17
N GLY A 77 -6.62 -18.99 -5.61
CA GLY A 77 -5.51 -18.28 -4.98
C GLY A 77 -5.81 -17.90 -3.53
N ASP A 78 -7.02 -17.41 -3.22
CA ASP A 78 -7.40 -17.08 -1.84
C ASP A 78 -7.32 -18.30 -0.92
N LEU A 79 -7.74 -19.49 -1.40
CA LEU A 79 -7.64 -20.72 -0.62
C LEU A 79 -6.18 -21.15 -0.42
N ARG A 80 -5.35 -21.05 -1.45
CA ARG A 80 -3.91 -21.34 -1.37
C ARG A 80 -3.24 -20.39 -0.36
N ASP A 81 -3.50 -19.11 -0.46
CA ASP A 81 -2.94 -18.08 0.41
C ASP A 81 -3.37 -18.27 1.88
N HIS A 82 -4.61 -18.73 2.10
CA HIS A 82 -5.08 -19.07 3.43
C HIS A 82 -4.33 -20.29 4.02
N ARG A 83 -4.08 -21.31 3.21
CA ARG A 83 -3.34 -22.52 3.65
C ARG A 83 -1.87 -22.22 3.98
N HIS A 84 -1.26 -21.27 3.27
CA HIS A 84 0.12 -20.86 3.44
C HIS A 84 0.27 -19.53 4.22
N PHE A 85 -0.72 -19.19 5.05
CA PHE A 85 -0.75 -17.92 5.76
C PHE A 85 0.52 -17.62 6.55
N ALA A 86 1.03 -18.59 7.32
CA ALA A 86 2.23 -18.39 8.14
C ALA A 86 3.48 -18.11 7.30
N GLU A 87 3.61 -18.80 6.17
CA GLU A 87 4.71 -18.60 5.22
C GLU A 87 4.66 -17.18 4.61
N HIS A 88 3.47 -16.74 4.21
CA HIS A 88 3.27 -15.38 3.69
C HIS A 88 3.59 -14.32 4.74
N GLN A 89 3.19 -14.54 6.00
CA GLN A 89 3.53 -13.62 7.08
C GLN A 89 5.04 -13.53 7.30
N ALA A 90 5.75 -14.65 7.24
CA ALA A 90 7.20 -14.68 7.37
C ALA A 90 7.90 -13.95 6.20
N GLN A 91 7.43 -14.16 4.97
CA GLN A 91 7.94 -13.45 3.78
C GLN A 91 7.74 -11.94 3.89
N TRP A 92 6.54 -11.49 4.25
CA TRP A 92 6.27 -10.07 4.46
C TRP A 92 7.09 -9.49 5.60
N ALA A 93 7.27 -10.21 6.71
CA ALA A 93 8.11 -9.77 7.81
C ALA A 93 9.57 -9.55 7.37
N ASP A 94 10.09 -10.38 6.47
CA ASP A 94 11.43 -10.20 5.89
C ASP A 94 11.48 -8.97 4.97
N VAL A 95 10.50 -8.80 4.10
CA VAL A 95 10.38 -7.62 3.22
C VAL A 95 10.32 -6.33 4.04
N LEU A 96 9.46 -6.28 5.07
CA LEU A 96 9.32 -5.11 5.93
C LEU A 96 10.65 -4.74 6.60
N ARG A 97 11.37 -5.74 7.17
CA ARG A 97 12.67 -5.51 7.82
C ARG A 97 13.73 -5.00 6.85
N ARG A 98 13.81 -5.57 5.66
CA ARG A 98 14.84 -5.21 4.65
C ARG A 98 14.56 -3.88 3.98
N THR A 99 13.31 -3.43 3.93
CA THR A 99 12.91 -2.24 3.18
C THR A 99 12.41 -1.10 4.07
N HIS A 100 12.44 -1.26 5.39
CA HIS A 100 12.20 -0.17 6.32
C HIS A 100 13.35 0.85 6.23
N ARG A 101 13.02 2.12 6.07
CA ARG A 101 13.95 3.24 6.00
C ARG A 101 13.38 4.42 6.79
N ASP A 102 14.22 5.20 7.44
CA ASP A 102 13.77 6.39 8.18
C ASP A 102 13.07 7.41 7.28
N ALA A 103 13.57 7.56 6.04
CA ALA A 103 12.96 8.45 5.04
C ALA A 103 11.64 7.90 4.44
N ALA A 104 11.38 6.60 4.56
CA ALA A 104 10.20 5.93 4.05
C ALA A 104 9.85 4.73 4.95
N PRO A 105 9.35 4.99 6.17
CA PRO A 105 9.09 3.94 7.14
C PRO A 105 7.87 3.10 6.76
N TRP A 106 7.89 1.83 7.17
CA TRP A 106 6.72 0.99 7.18
C TRP A 106 5.91 1.19 8.46
N TYR A 107 4.60 1.29 8.31
CA TYR A 107 3.62 1.24 9.41
C TYR A 107 2.86 -0.07 9.33
N VAL A 108 2.99 -0.90 10.35
CA VAL A 108 2.20 -2.14 10.49
C VAL A 108 0.90 -1.79 11.19
N ILE A 109 -0.22 -1.95 10.51
CA ILE A 109 -1.53 -1.48 10.94
C ILE A 109 -2.43 -2.68 11.22
N PRO A 110 -2.95 -2.84 12.46
CA PRO A 110 -3.96 -3.85 12.75
C PRO A 110 -5.19 -3.67 11.85
N ALA A 111 -5.59 -4.75 11.15
CA ALA A 111 -6.63 -4.66 10.11
C ALA A 111 -7.85 -5.56 10.36
N ASP A 112 -7.90 -6.24 11.50
CA ASP A 112 -9.05 -7.07 11.87
C ASP A 112 -10.30 -6.19 12.04
N HIS A 113 -10.18 -5.05 12.70
CA HIS A 113 -11.26 -4.08 12.82
C HIS A 113 -11.11 -2.97 11.77
N ARG A 114 -12.03 -2.92 10.82
CA ARG A 114 -12.00 -1.96 9.70
C ARG A 114 -11.96 -0.50 10.17
N TRP A 115 -12.80 -0.15 11.15
CA TRP A 115 -12.86 1.21 11.68
C TRP A 115 -11.52 1.65 12.30
N LEU A 116 -10.85 0.76 13.04
CA LEU A 116 -9.55 1.04 13.66
C LEU A 116 -8.45 1.21 12.60
N ARG A 117 -8.41 0.30 11.63
CA ARG A 117 -7.52 0.41 10.47
C ARG A 117 -7.68 1.75 9.76
N ASP A 118 -8.92 2.13 9.46
CA ASP A 118 -9.23 3.37 8.71
C ASP A 118 -8.86 4.60 9.53
N LEU A 119 -9.13 4.60 10.83
CA LEU A 119 -8.73 5.66 11.76
C LEU A 119 -7.20 5.82 11.80
N ILE A 120 -6.45 4.73 11.92
CA ILE A 120 -4.98 4.77 11.98
C ILE A 120 -4.42 5.32 10.66
N VAL A 121 -4.90 4.82 9.50
CA VAL A 121 -4.45 5.31 8.18
C VAL A 121 -4.75 6.79 8.00
N ALA A 122 -5.96 7.23 8.34
CA ALA A 122 -6.34 8.65 8.27
C ALA A 122 -5.47 9.53 9.19
N SER A 123 -5.21 9.07 10.41
CA SER A 123 -4.34 9.79 11.36
C SER A 123 -2.90 9.91 10.88
N LEU A 124 -2.35 8.84 10.26
CA LEU A 124 -1.03 8.87 9.67
C LEU A 124 -0.93 9.86 8.50
N LEU A 125 -1.95 9.88 7.63
CA LEU A 125 -2.03 10.84 6.52
C LEU A 125 -2.13 12.28 7.02
N ALA A 126 -3.01 12.55 7.99
CA ALA A 126 -3.17 13.89 8.57
C ALA A 126 -1.85 14.40 9.16
N ARG A 127 -1.18 13.56 9.97
CA ARG A 127 0.13 13.88 10.55
C ARG A 127 1.19 14.17 9.48
N ASP A 128 1.21 13.40 8.39
CA ASP A 128 2.18 13.61 7.31
C ASP A 128 1.89 14.92 6.56
N PHE A 129 0.63 15.27 6.31
CA PHE A 129 0.26 16.56 5.71
C PHE A 129 0.63 17.74 6.62
N GLU A 130 0.40 17.63 7.92
CA GLU A 130 0.82 18.64 8.89
C GLU A 130 2.34 18.84 8.88
N ARG A 131 3.10 17.73 8.89
CA ARG A 131 4.58 17.76 8.85
C ARG A 131 5.13 18.38 7.57
N LEU A 132 4.45 18.18 6.43
CA LEU A 132 4.85 18.75 5.15
C LEU A 132 4.54 20.24 5.04
N ALA A 133 3.76 20.81 5.98
CA ALA A 133 3.41 22.23 6.05
C ALA A 133 2.98 22.78 4.67
N LEU A 134 2.11 22.04 3.98
CA LEU A 134 1.68 22.39 2.63
C LEU A 134 0.97 23.72 2.62
N SER A 135 1.30 24.56 1.64
CA SER A 135 0.64 25.83 1.38
C SER A 135 0.01 25.85 -0.01
N TRP A 136 -1.03 26.63 -0.16
CA TRP A 136 -1.60 26.84 -1.48
C TRP A 136 -0.58 27.52 -2.40
N PRO A 137 -0.51 27.14 -3.69
CA PRO A 137 0.37 27.81 -4.65
C PRO A 137 0.08 29.31 -4.68
N SER A 138 1.10 30.13 -4.43
CA SER A 138 1.03 31.58 -4.57
C SER A 138 1.42 31.94 -5.99
N GLY A 139 0.48 32.38 -6.78
CA GLY A 139 0.71 32.87 -8.14
C GLY A 139 -0.45 33.73 -8.60
N PRO A 140 -0.25 34.60 -9.59
CA PRO A 140 -1.36 35.33 -10.17
C PRO A 140 -2.35 34.35 -10.81
N ALA A 141 -3.63 34.66 -10.70
CA ALA A 141 -4.65 33.90 -11.43
C ALA A 141 -4.36 33.98 -12.94
N PRO A 142 -4.52 32.90 -13.70
CA PRO A 142 -4.27 32.90 -15.15
C PRO A 142 -5.27 33.74 -15.93
N PHE A 143 -6.38 34.13 -15.33
CA PHE A 143 -7.41 35.02 -15.86
C PHE A 143 -8.12 35.76 -14.72
N SER A 144 -8.78 36.86 -15.04
CA SER A 144 -9.54 37.72 -14.10
C SER A 144 -11.04 37.49 -14.24
N HIS A 145 -11.81 38.10 -13.31
CA HIS A 145 -13.27 38.16 -13.44
C HIS A 145 -13.71 38.85 -14.73
N ALA A 146 -13.02 39.93 -15.11
CA ALA A 146 -13.31 40.65 -16.35
C ALA A 146 -13.15 39.81 -17.61
N ASP A 147 -12.20 38.85 -17.60
CA ASP A 147 -12.02 37.96 -18.73
C ASP A 147 -13.19 36.97 -18.86
N LEU A 148 -13.80 36.57 -17.74
CA LEU A 148 -14.99 35.73 -17.72
C LEU A 148 -16.26 36.47 -18.13
N ASP A 149 -16.42 37.71 -17.66
CA ASP A 149 -17.61 38.55 -17.94
C ASP A 149 -17.63 39.04 -19.39
N GLY A 150 -16.49 39.09 -20.07
CA GLY A 150 -16.34 39.48 -21.47
C GLY A 150 -16.56 38.36 -22.50
N THR A 151 -16.85 37.14 -22.07
CA THR A 151 -17.17 36.01 -22.96
C THR A 151 -18.68 36.00 -23.25
N PRO A 152 -19.14 36.01 -24.52
CA PRO A 152 -20.55 35.99 -24.88
C PRO A 152 -21.24 34.67 -24.52
#